data_9b2e29a2f9d2fdfadb1998b4d3fba492
#
_entry.id   9b2e29a2f9d2fdfadb1998b4d3fba492
#
_cell.length_a   1.000
_cell.length_b   1.000
_cell.length_c   1.000
_cell.angle_alpha   90.00
_cell.angle_beta   90.00
_cell.angle_gamma   90.00
#
_symmetry.space_group_name_H-M   'P 1'
#
loop_
_entity.id
_entity.type
_entity.pdbx_description
1 polymer ?
#
loop_
_entity_poly.entity_id
_entity_poly.type
_entity_poly.pdbx_seq_one_letter_code
_entity_poly.pdbx_strand_id
1 'polypeptide(L)'
;MITHKLPSTLLFIFLLSLSAVTAVAAPAQQEQLDQSRAQEEARQERLHQGRTEIDTPSLPSSILPADGESVRFLIAKVVLENESGKFYFLRHIARDYEGCELSLKDINEAVGKMNHELMQRGFSTSRVVIPEQNLSKGTLRLVLQIGRIHAVRFAEGSDTLYTYNLFPFRAGDVLNVRDIEQGLEQAKRLPSQDITVKLLPAQEPQMTDLVLTVTRGKNVYGTISLDDSGLKDTGKIQLYGSVGVDQIFQRNDMLRIGMNLDGARDGYAKGTRGHHVSYTIPYGAHTFTLSYQRSKYHQTVESRPYDFISAGDTNISTFSWDYVLHRSSSMKTSMDIRLKKRNSHSFVNDVEIPIQATHQTSLEVGYAERLYIDRDTLYFRIAHRFGLG
;
A
#
# COMPACT_ATOMS: atom_id res chain seq x y z
N MET A 1 15.84 -2.82 -34.31
CA MET A 1 16.57 -1.63 -33.84
C MET A 1 15.56 -0.49 -33.77
N ILE A 2 14.81 -0.39 -32.68
CA ILE A 2 13.76 0.62 -32.46
C ILE A 2 14.14 1.36 -31.20
N THR A 3 14.65 2.57 -31.35
CA THR A 3 15.02 3.49 -30.30
C THR A 3 13.76 4.16 -29.73
N HIS A 4 13.31 3.78 -28.57
CA HIS A 4 12.30 4.54 -27.80
C HIS A 4 12.97 5.77 -27.17
N LYS A 5 12.62 6.95 -27.71
CA LYS A 5 12.92 8.24 -27.07
C LYS A 5 12.02 8.41 -25.85
N LEU A 6 12.62 8.46 -24.67
CA LEU A 6 11.98 8.94 -23.44
C LEU A 6 11.66 10.45 -23.59
N PRO A 7 10.49 10.91 -23.14
CA PRO A 7 10.17 12.33 -23.18
C PRO A 7 10.99 13.10 -22.14
N SER A 8 11.65 14.15 -22.59
CA SER A 8 12.61 15.01 -21.89
C SER A 8 12.03 15.94 -20.81
N THR A 9 10.84 15.65 -20.29
CA THR A 9 10.15 16.51 -19.29
C THR A 9 10.30 16.06 -17.83
N LEU A 10 10.98 14.94 -17.56
CA LEU A 10 11.18 14.41 -16.21
C LEU A 10 12.51 14.80 -15.54
N LEU A 11 13.36 15.58 -16.20
CA LEU A 11 14.72 15.89 -15.72
C LEU A 11 14.86 17.27 -15.02
N PHE A 12 13.79 18.03 -14.79
CA PHE A 12 13.91 19.42 -14.32
C PHE A 12 13.42 19.72 -12.90
N ILE A 13 13.06 18.71 -12.08
CA ILE A 13 12.60 18.94 -10.70
C ILE A 13 13.67 18.56 -9.63
N PHE A 14 14.88 18.18 -10.02
CA PHE A 14 15.89 17.68 -9.06
C PHE A 14 16.95 18.68 -8.62
N LEU A 15 16.81 19.96 -8.93
CA LEU A 15 17.81 20.98 -8.59
C LEU A 15 17.17 22.25 -8.01
N LEU A 16 16.73 22.21 -6.73
CA LEU A 16 16.57 23.41 -5.90
C LEU A 16 16.25 23.02 -4.44
N SER A 17 17.28 22.70 -3.66
CA SER A 17 17.30 22.95 -2.20
C SER A 17 18.69 22.61 -1.62
N LEU A 18 19.66 23.42 -1.95
CA LEU A 18 20.93 23.43 -1.23
C LEU A 18 21.11 24.86 -0.72
N SER A 19 20.78 25.08 0.54
CA SER A 19 21.40 26.10 1.41
C SER A 19 20.52 26.44 2.61
N ALA A 20 20.83 25.86 3.75
CA ALA A 20 20.86 26.50 5.08
C ALA A 20 21.42 25.49 6.09
N VAL A 21 22.74 25.41 6.17
CA VAL A 21 23.40 24.76 7.32
C VAL A 21 23.33 25.78 8.45
N THR A 22 22.31 25.68 9.30
CA THR A 22 22.33 26.26 10.63
C THR A 22 22.82 25.18 11.60
N ALA A 23 23.83 25.49 12.36
CA ALA A 23 24.36 24.64 13.42
C ALA A 23 23.22 24.26 14.39
N VAL A 24 22.75 23.01 14.26
CA VAL A 24 21.73 22.44 15.15
C VAL A 24 22.45 21.86 16.34
N ALA A 25 22.06 22.27 17.56
CA ALA A 25 22.65 21.80 18.82
C ALA A 25 22.51 20.26 18.94
N ALA A 26 23.49 19.62 19.61
CA ALA A 26 23.59 18.17 19.80
C ALA A 26 22.28 17.41 20.19
N PRO A 27 21.35 18.01 20.95
CA PRO A 27 20.05 17.41 21.27
C PRO A 27 19.16 17.10 20.06
N ALA A 28 19.19 17.95 19.06
CA ALA A 28 18.41 17.75 17.83
C ALA A 28 18.98 16.62 16.97
N GLN A 29 20.26 16.31 17.09
CA GLN A 29 20.91 15.26 16.33
C GLN A 29 20.49 13.86 16.79
N GLN A 30 20.38 13.60 18.10
CA GLN A 30 19.89 12.31 18.62
C GLN A 30 18.43 12.06 18.22
N GLU A 31 17.61 13.10 18.32
CA GLU A 31 16.20 12.96 17.92
C GLU A 31 16.06 12.76 16.41
N GLN A 32 16.90 13.39 15.60
CA GLN A 32 16.94 13.14 14.16
C GLN A 32 17.35 11.70 13.82
N LEU A 33 18.31 11.13 14.56
CA LEU A 33 18.71 9.73 14.40
C LEU A 33 17.57 8.78 14.76
N ASP A 34 16.87 9.00 15.86
CA ASP A 34 15.75 8.16 16.26
C ASP A 34 14.58 8.26 15.27
N GLN A 35 14.33 9.45 14.74
CA GLN A 35 13.31 9.66 13.69
C GLN A 35 13.74 9.02 12.37
N SER A 36 15.01 9.12 11.97
CA SER A 36 15.51 8.50 10.74
C SER A 36 15.46 7.00 10.78
N ARG A 37 15.74 6.38 11.93
CA ARG A 37 15.60 4.92 12.16
C ARG A 37 14.15 4.47 12.05
N ALA A 38 13.24 5.14 12.75
CA ALA A 38 11.82 4.82 12.68
C ALA A 38 11.26 4.99 11.25
N GLN A 39 11.77 5.98 10.51
CA GLN A 39 11.42 6.17 9.11
C GLN A 39 11.99 5.09 8.20
N GLU A 40 13.23 4.66 8.44
CA GLU A 40 13.88 3.61 7.66
C GLU A 40 13.23 2.25 7.93
N GLU A 41 12.88 1.92 9.17
CA GLU A 41 12.12 0.71 9.52
C GLU A 41 10.75 0.71 8.82
N ALA A 42 10.02 1.82 8.89
CA ALA A 42 8.74 1.97 8.18
C ALA A 42 8.90 1.92 6.66
N ARG A 43 10.04 2.36 6.11
CA ARG A 43 10.37 2.25 4.69
C ARG A 43 10.68 0.81 4.31
N GLN A 44 11.49 0.11 5.10
CA GLN A 44 11.83 -1.30 4.89
C GLN A 44 10.57 -2.17 4.91
N GLU A 45 9.66 -1.96 5.85
CA GLU A 45 8.37 -2.65 5.88
C GLU A 45 7.55 -2.44 4.62
N ARG A 46 7.52 -1.21 4.09
CA ARG A 46 6.81 -0.90 2.84
C ARG A 46 7.46 -1.55 1.62
N LEU A 47 8.79 -1.66 1.59
CA LEU A 47 9.51 -2.28 0.48
C LEU A 47 9.35 -3.80 0.47
N HIS A 48 9.18 -4.43 1.65
CA HIS A 48 8.99 -5.88 1.78
C HIS A 48 7.57 -6.34 1.41
N GLN A 49 6.61 -5.42 1.24
CA GLN A 49 5.29 -5.74 0.68
C GLN A 49 5.43 -6.09 -0.81
N GLY A 50 5.78 -7.34 -1.10
CA GLY A 50 5.93 -7.87 -2.45
C GLY A 50 4.62 -7.85 -3.24
N ARG A 51 4.73 -8.02 -4.55
CA ARG A 51 3.58 -8.20 -5.44
C ARG A 51 2.85 -9.48 -5.04
N THR A 52 1.56 -9.38 -4.75
CA THR A 52 0.70 -10.54 -4.52
C THR A 52 0.12 -10.96 -5.86
N GLU A 53 0.52 -12.11 -6.36
CA GLU A 53 -0.04 -12.70 -7.58
C GLU A 53 -1.20 -13.63 -7.22
N ILE A 54 -2.26 -13.55 -8.02
CA ILE A 54 -3.43 -14.44 -7.91
C ILE A 54 -3.44 -15.29 -9.17
N ASP A 55 -3.49 -16.61 -8.97
CA ASP A 55 -3.69 -17.54 -10.06
C ASP A 55 -5.13 -17.42 -10.56
N THR A 56 -5.27 -16.82 -11.75
CA THR A 56 -6.57 -16.61 -12.37
C THR A 56 -6.80 -17.65 -13.45
N PRO A 57 -7.88 -18.44 -13.36
CA PRO A 57 -8.20 -19.40 -14.40
C PRO A 57 -8.44 -18.69 -15.72
N SER A 58 -7.80 -19.17 -16.79
CA SER A 58 -8.08 -18.73 -18.15
C SER A 58 -9.47 -19.22 -18.56
N LEU A 59 -10.39 -18.28 -18.77
CA LEU A 59 -11.72 -18.60 -19.30
C LEU A 59 -11.63 -18.87 -20.81
N PRO A 60 -12.29 -19.91 -21.34
CA PRO A 60 -12.32 -20.18 -22.77
C PRO A 60 -12.99 -18.99 -23.51
N SER A 61 -12.33 -18.52 -24.57
CA SER A 61 -12.88 -17.50 -25.47
C SER A 61 -13.97 -18.12 -26.31
N SER A 62 -15.16 -17.53 -26.38
CA SER A 62 -16.16 -17.87 -27.38
C SER A 62 -15.69 -17.29 -28.72
N ILE A 63 -15.14 -18.14 -29.59
CA ILE A 63 -14.66 -17.74 -30.92
C ILE A 63 -15.68 -18.24 -31.92
N LEU A 64 -16.15 -17.37 -32.82
CA LEU A 64 -16.93 -17.80 -33.97
C LEU A 64 -16.06 -18.67 -34.92
N PRO A 65 -16.64 -19.66 -35.63
CA PRO A 65 -15.87 -20.45 -36.60
C PRO A 65 -15.16 -19.55 -37.61
N ALA A 66 -13.87 -19.85 -37.86
CA ALA A 66 -12.99 -19.01 -38.69
C ALA A 66 -13.26 -19.08 -40.21
N ASP A 67 -14.19 -19.92 -40.68
CA ASP A 67 -14.42 -20.22 -42.09
C ASP A 67 -15.15 -19.10 -42.87
N GLY A 68 -15.31 -17.92 -42.29
CA GLY A 68 -16.10 -16.80 -42.86
C GLY A 68 -15.30 -15.59 -43.35
N GLU A 69 -14.03 -15.76 -43.77
CA GLU A 69 -13.21 -14.60 -44.25
C GLU A 69 -13.78 -13.92 -45.53
N SER A 70 -14.62 -14.61 -46.31
CA SER A 70 -15.17 -14.07 -47.57
C SER A 70 -16.42 -13.20 -47.39
N VAL A 71 -17.14 -13.26 -46.25
CA VAL A 71 -18.38 -12.52 -46.03
C VAL A 71 -18.10 -11.33 -45.12
N ARG A 72 -18.38 -10.12 -45.63
CA ARG A 72 -18.26 -8.86 -44.89
C ARG A 72 -19.65 -8.28 -44.64
N PHE A 73 -19.84 -7.68 -43.49
CA PHE A 73 -21.08 -7.02 -43.06
C PHE A 73 -20.77 -5.55 -42.78
N LEU A 74 -21.55 -4.63 -43.32
CA LEU A 74 -21.49 -3.23 -42.93
C LEU A 74 -22.14 -3.06 -41.55
N ILE A 75 -21.33 -2.79 -40.54
CA ILE A 75 -21.79 -2.60 -39.15
C ILE A 75 -21.98 -1.10 -38.90
N ALA A 76 -23.21 -0.62 -39.02
CA ALA A 76 -23.54 0.78 -38.75
C ALA A 76 -23.48 1.11 -37.24
N LYS A 77 -23.74 0.12 -36.37
CA LYS A 77 -23.82 0.34 -34.92
C LYS A 77 -23.37 -0.90 -34.14
N VAL A 78 -22.61 -0.67 -33.07
CA VAL A 78 -22.27 -1.71 -32.08
C VAL A 78 -23.04 -1.42 -30.79
N VAL A 79 -23.81 -2.40 -30.30
CA VAL A 79 -24.60 -2.32 -29.06
C VAL A 79 -23.99 -3.26 -28.04
N LEU A 80 -23.52 -2.70 -26.93
CA LEU A 80 -23.02 -3.47 -25.78
C LEU A 80 -24.12 -3.54 -24.72
N GLU A 81 -24.67 -4.74 -24.52
CA GLU A 81 -25.70 -5.02 -23.50
C GLU A 81 -25.07 -5.30 -22.13
N ASN A 82 -25.83 -5.02 -21.07
CA ASN A 82 -25.45 -5.18 -19.65
C ASN A 82 -24.27 -4.29 -19.21
N GLU A 83 -23.96 -3.24 -19.96
CA GLU A 83 -22.93 -2.28 -19.57
C GLU A 83 -23.33 -1.52 -18.32
N SER A 84 -22.41 -1.39 -17.38
CA SER A 84 -22.53 -0.53 -16.20
C SER A 84 -21.37 0.46 -16.14
N GLY A 85 -21.48 1.49 -15.29
CA GLY A 85 -20.50 2.59 -15.22
C GLY A 85 -19.04 2.17 -15.13
N LYS A 86 -18.73 1.02 -14.50
CA LYS A 86 -17.36 0.50 -14.39
C LYS A 86 -16.77 0.03 -15.74
N PHE A 87 -17.58 -0.19 -16.76
CA PHE A 87 -17.20 -0.77 -18.05
C PHE A 87 -17.31 0.19 -19.24
N TYR A 88 -17.49 1.50 -19.01
CA TYR A 88 -17.57 2.51 -20.07
C TYR A 88 -16.37 2.52 -21.02
N PHE A 89 -15.22 2.06 -20.59
CA PHE A 89 -14.05 1.97 -21.44
C PHE A 89 -14.25 1.03 -22.65
N LEU A 90 -15.13 0.02 -22.55
CA LEU A 90 -15.44 -0.89 -23.64
C LEU A 90 -16.15 -0.19 -24.81
N ARG A 91 -16.89 0.90 -24.55
CA ARG A 91 -17.53 1.70 -25.59
C ARG A 91 -16.55 2.36 -26.54
N HIS A 92 -15.39 2.76 -26.03
CA HIS A 92 -14.36 3.33 -26.91
C HIS A 92 -13.89 2.29 -27.93
N ILE A 93 -13.65 1.07 -27.48
CA ILE A 93 -13.28 -0.03 -28.37
C ILE A 93 -14.41 -0.38 -29.32
N ALA A 94 -15.66 -0.40 -28.86
CA ALA A 94 -16.84 -0.70 -29.70
C ALA A 94 -16.99 0.31 -30.85
N ARG A 95 -16.81 1.60 -30.58
CA ARG A 95 -16.93 2.69 -31.58
C ARG A 95 -15.94 2.59 -32.72
N ASP A 96 -14.75 2.05 -32.47
CA ASP A 96 -13.73 1.88 -33.53
C ASP A 96 -14.16 0.93 -34.64
N TYR A 97 -15.22 0.14 -34.41
CA TYR A 97 -15.80 -0.83 -35.34
C TYR A 97 -17.13 -0.39 -35.94
N GLU A 98 -17.66 0.80 -35.57
CA GLU A 98 -18.88 1.35 -36.17
C GLU A 98 -18.60 2.00 -37.52
N GLY A 99 -19.52 1.83 -38.46
CA GLY A 99 -19.39 2.34 -39.84
C GLY A 99 -18.41 1.54 -40.71
N CYS A 100 -17.90 0.40 -40.27
CA CYS A 100 -16.91 -0.42 -40.97
C CYS A 100 -17.55 -1.67 -41.60
N GLU A 101 -16.96 -2.15 -42.69
CA GLU A 101 -17.25 -3.48 -43.23
C GLU A 101 -16.37 -4.51 -42.48
N LEU A 102 -17.03 -5.36 -41.67
CA LEU A 102 -16.34 -6.33 -40.81
C LEU A 102 -16.58 -7.76 -41.32
N SER A 103 -15.54 -8.55 -41.31
CA SER A 103 -15.61 -10.02 -41.42
C SER A 103 -15.87 -10.64 -40.02
N LEU A 104 -16.18 -11.91 -39.94
CA LEU A 104 -16.28 -12.63 -38.66
C LEU A 104 -14.95 -12.61 -37.89
N LYS A 105 -13.83 -12.62 -38.59
CA LYS A 105 -12.50 -12.49 -38.01
C LYS A 105 -12.32 -11.12 -37.33
N ASP A 106 -12.70 -10.02 -38.00
CA ASP A 106 -12.61 -8.68 -37.45
C ASP A 106 -13.49 -8.52 -36.18
N ILE A 107 -14.68 -9.13 -36.17
CA ILE A 107 -15.56 -9.15 -35.01
C ILE A 107 -14.96 -9.93 -33.84
N ASN A 108 -14.34 -11.12 -34.11
CA ASN A 108 -13.65 -11.87 -33.08
C ASN A 108 -12.43 -11.12 -32.52
N GLU A 109 -11.71 -10.39 -33.38
CA GLU A 109 -10.61 -9.52 -32.94
C GLU A 109 -11.09 -8.39 -32.04
N ALA A 110 -12.21 -7.74 -32.37
CA ALA A 110 -12.82 -6.71 -31.53
C ALA A 110 -13.19 -7.24 -30.14
N VAL A 111 -13.85 -8.40 -30.09
CA VAL A 111 -14.20 -9.06 -28.81
C VAL A 111 -12.96 -9.50 -28.06
N GLY A 112 -11.93 -10.01 -28.78
CA GLY A 112 -10.64 -10.35 -28.20
C GLY A 112 -9.97 -9.14 -27.52
N LYS A 113 -9.95 -7.97 -28.18
CA LYS A 113 -9.45 -6.72 -27.60
C LYS A 113 -10.22 -6.29 -26.37
N MET A 114 -11.56 -6.38 -26.40
CA MET A 114 -12.41 -6.05 -25.23
C MET A 114 -12.13 -6.98 -24.04
N ASN A 115 -12.02 -8.28 -24.30
CA ASN A 115 -11.73 -9.27 -23.26
C ASN A 115 -10.32 -9.10 -22.68
N HIS A 116 -9.33 -8.77 -23.53
CA HIS A 116 -7.98 -8.45 -23.09
C HIS A 116 -7.98 -7.23 -22.17
N GLU A 117 -8.71 -6.17 -22.51
CA GLU A 117 -8.80 -4.96 -21.72
C GLU A 117 -9.51 -5.23 -20.36
N LEU A 118 -10.54 -6.09 -20.34
CA LEU A 118 -11.16 -6.55 -19.09
C LEU A 118 -10.15 -7.23 -18.18
N MET A 119 -9.34 -8.15 -18.71
CA MET A 119 -8.30 -8.85 -17.95
C MET A 119 -7.23 -7.89 -17.42
N GLN A 120 -6.74 -6.97 -18.23
CA GLN A 120 -5.74 -5.97 -17.82
C GLN A 120 -6.22 -5.11 -16.65
N ARG A 121 -7.52 -4.77 -16.65
CA ARG A 121 -8.16 -3.99 -15.56
C ARG A 121 -8.58 -4.85 -14.36
N GLY A 122 -8.29 -6.15 -14.37
CA GLY A 122 -8.55 -7.07 -13.26
C GLY A 122 -9.95 -7.71 -13.26
N PHE A 123 -10.78 -7.50 -14.29
CA PHE A 123 -12.09 -8.13 -14.43
C PHE A 123 -12.00 -9.53 -15.05
N SER A 124 -11.18 -10.41 -14.44
CA SER A 124 -10.79 -11.70 -15.00
C SER A 124 -11.95 -12.70 -15.18
N THR A 125 -13.04 -12.53 -14.47
CA THR A 125 -14.25 -13.39 -14.57
C THR A 125 -15.37 -12.75 -15.41
N SER A 126 -15.17 -11.51 -15.89
CA SER A 126 -16.09 -10.84 -16.80
C SER A 126 -15.63 -11.01 -18.24
N ARG A 127 -16.54 -11.14 -19.17
CA ARG A 127 -16.25 -11.32 -20.58
C ARG A 127 -17.32 -10.75 -21.49
N VAL A 128 -16.90 -10.29 -22.67
CA VAL A 128 -17.78 -9.95 -23.77
C VAL A 128 -18.00 -11.19 -24.64
N VAL A 129 -19.23 -11.47 -24.97
CA VAL A 129 -19.62 -12.61 -25.84
C VAL A 129 -20.51 -12.12 -26.99
N ILE A 130 -20.48 -12.89 -28.08
CA ILE A 130 -21.31 -12.64 -29.25
C ILE A 130 -22.51 -13.57 -29.17
N PRO A 131 -23.76 -13.07 -28.98
CA PRO A 131 -24.95 -13.89 -29.05
C PRO A 131 -25.28 -14.26 -30.49
N GLU A 132 -26.10 -15.29 -30.69
CA GLU A 132 -26.65 -15.60 -32.00
C GLU A 132 -27.44 -14.39 -32.55
N GLN A 133 -27.11 -13.94 -33.75
CA GLN A 133 -27.68 -12.74 -34.33
C GLN A 133 -27.58 -12.69 -35.84
N ASN A 134 -28.40 -11.86 -36.47
CA ASN A 134 -28.35 -11.58 -37.91
C ASN A 134 -27.65 -10.25 -38.16
N LEU A 135 -26.44 -10.30 -38.70
CA LEU A 135 -25.60 -9.13 -38.98
C LEU A 135 -26.02 -8.34 -40.21
N SER A 136 -26.87 -8.90 -41.10
CA SER A 136 -27.34 -8.20 -42.30
C SER A 136 -28.15 -6.92 -42.02
N LYS A 137 -28.58 -6.74 -40.75
CA LYS A 137 -29.27 -5.53 -40.30
C LYS A 137 -28.33 -4.37 -39.95
N GLY A 138 -27.01 -4.54 -40.08
CA GLY A 138 -26.01 -3.52 -39.77
C GLY A 138 -25.81 -3.22 -38.29
N THR A 139 -26.35 -4.05 -37.39
CA THR A 139 -26.17 -3.89 -35.95
C THR A 139 -25.45 -5.11 -35.39
N LEU A 140 -24.29 -4.88 -34.75
CA LEU A 140 -23.58 -5.89 -33.98
C LEU A 140 -23.96 -5.77 -32.51
N ARG A 141 -24.60 -6.82 -31.97
CA ARG A 141 -24.93 -6.93 -30.54
C ARG A 141 -23.84 -7.72 -29.83
N LEU A 142 -23.31 -7.16 -28.78
CA LEU A 142 -22.35 -7.79 -27.86
C LEU A 142 -22.96 -7.82 -26.46
N VAL A 143 -22.76 -8.89 -25.73
CA VAL A 143 -23.28 -9.04 -24.37
C VAL A 143 -22.12 -9.09 -23.38
N LEU A 144 -22.09 -8.17 -22.43
CA LEU A 144 -21.15 -8.22 -21.32
C LEU A 144 -21.71 -9.15 -20.22
N GLN A 145 -21.04 -10.27 -20.02
CA GLN A 145 -21.26 -11.16 -18.88
C GLN A 145 -20.38 -10.70 -17.73
N ILE A 146 -21.00 -10.21 -16.66
CA ILE A 146 -20.31 -9.60 -15.54
C ILE A 146 -20.08 -10.65 -14.46
N GLY A 147 -18.81 -11.00 -14.19
CA GLY A 147 -18.43 -11.89 -13.08
C GLY A 147 -18.59 -11.18 -11.74
N ARG A 148 -19.25 -11.83 -10.79
CA ARG A 148 -19.52 -11.32 -9.45
C ARG A 148 -19.00 -12.24 -8.37
N ILE A 149 -18.80 -11.68 -7.19
CA ILE A 149 -18.40 -12.41 -6.00
C ILE A 149 -19.66 -13.05 -5.40
N HIS A 150 -19.63 -14.40 -5.26
CA HIS A 150 -20.67 -15.11 -4.54
C HIS A 150 -20.41 -15.09 -3.03
N ALA A 151 -19.27 -15.65 -2.60
CA ALA A 151 -18.92 -15.72 -1.19
C ALA A 151 -17.40 -15.77 -0.99
N VAL A 152 -16.97 -15.41 0.22
CA VAL A 152 -15.61 -15.67 0.71
C VAL A 152 -15.69 -16.85 1.67
N ARG A 153 -15.00 -17.94 1.35
CA ARG A 153 -14.99 -19.20 2.09
C ARG A 153 -13.57 -19.55 2.50
N PHE A 154 -13.45 -20.43 3.49
CA PHE A 154 -12.16 -20.99 3.88
C PHE A 154 -12.04 -22.43 3.34
N ALA A 155 -10.83 -22.80 2.91
CA ALA A 155 -10.53 -24.16 2.51
C ALA A 155 -10.65 -25.11 3.70
N GLU A 156 -10.88 -26.40 3.43
CA GLU A 156 -10.90 -27.42 4.48
C GLU A 156 -9.53 -27.49 5.18
N GLY A 157 -9.54 -27.55 6.50
CA GLY A 157 -8.32 -27.54 7.32
C GLY A 157 -7.61 -26.20 7.41
N SER A 158 -8.16 -25.13 6.83
CA SER A 158 -7.62 -23.77 6.93
C SER A 158 -7.99 -23.12 8.27
N ASP A 159 -7.09 -22.29 8.79
CA ASP A 159 -7.44 -21.33 9.80
C ASP A 159 -8.45 -20.31 9.26
N THR A 160 -9.19 -19.65 10.17
CA THR A 160 -10.16 -18.63 9.82
C THR A 160 -9.69 -17.25 10.25
N LEU A 161 -10.13 -16.21 9.55
CA LEU A 161 -9.85 -14.82 9.89
C LEU A 161 -11.07 -13.92 9.64
N TYR A 162 -11.03 -12.73 10.19
CA TYR A 162 -12.09 -11.75 9.96
C TYR A 162 -11.90 -11.08 8.59
N THR A 163 -12.74 -11.44 7.62
CA THR A 163 -12.61 -11.01 6.22
C THR A 163 -13.23 -9.64 5.95
N TYR A 164 -14.18 -9.21 6.81
CA TYR A 164 -14.98 -8.01 6.56
C TYR A 164 -14.14 -6.71 6.44
N ASN A 165 -13.05 -6.62 7.18
CA ASN A 165 -12.18 -5.44 7.14
C ASN A 165 -10.95 -5.60 6.24
N LEU A 166 -10.79 -6.76 5.57
CA LEU A 166 -9.68 -6.99 4.65
C LEU A 166 -10.00 -6.55 3.24
N PHE A 167 -11.16 -6.97 2.73
CA PHE A 167 -11.51 -6.78 1.34
C PHE A 167 -12.36 -5.51 1.14
N PRO A 168 -12.08 -4.71 0.07
CA PRO A 168 -12.86 -3.52 -0.25
C PRO A 168 -14.18 -3.83 -0.99
N PHE A 169 -14.64 -5.06 -0.96
CA PHE A 169 -15.85 -5.54 -1.64
C PHE A 169 -16.76 -6.37 -0.72
N ARG A 170 -17.97 -6.68 -1.21
CA ARG A 170 -18.97 -7.53 -0.58
C ARG A 170 -19.47 -8.60 -1.56
N ALA A 171 -20.20 -9.62 -1.04
CA ALA A 171 -20.93 -10.55 -1.87
C ALA A 171 -21.90 -9.79 -2.80
N GLY A 172 -21.99 -10.21 -4.06
CA GLY A 172 -22.76 -9.54 -5.11
C GLY A 172 -22.02 -8.46 -5.89
N ASP A 173 -20.90 -7.95 -5.37
CA ASP A 173 -20.09 -6.97 -6.09
C ASP A 173 -19.40 -7.58 -7.32
N VAL A 174 -19.08 -6.73 -8.29
CA VAL A 174 -18.29 -7.11 -9.46
C VAL A 174 -16.91 -7.58 -8.99
N LEU A 175 -16.53 -8.79 -9.42
CA LEU A 175 -15.21 -9.33 -9.09
C LEU A 175 -14.12 -8.56 -9.83
N ASN A 176 -13.19 -8.00 -9.05
CA ASN A 176 -11.94 -7.44 -9.54
C ASN A 176 -10.77 -8.04 -8.78
N VAL A 177 -9.82 -8.63 -9.49
CA VAL A 177 -8.63 -9.25 -8.91
C VAL A 177 -7.80 -8.23 -8.12
N ARG A 178 -7.80 -6.96 -8.52
CA ARG A 178 -7.05 -5.90 -7.81
C ARG A 178 -7.60 -5.63 -6.42
N ASP A 179 -8.90 -5.76 -6.24
CA ASP A 179 -9.54 -5.65 -4.92
C ASP A 179 -9.20 -6.87 -4.03
N ILE A 180 -9.06 -8.06 -4.64
CA ILE A 180 -8.62 -9.27 -3.93
C ILE A 180 -7.15 -9.14 -3.51
N GLU A 181 -6.27 -8.71 -4.42
CA GLU A 181 -4.86 -8.41 -4.12
C GLU A 181 -4.72 -7.43 -2.96
N GLN A 182 -5.57 -6.39 -2.91
CA GLN A 182 -5.59 -5.42 -1.82
C GLN A 182 -5.90 -6.09 -0.48
N GLY A 183 -6.90 -6.94 -0.42
CA GLY A 183 -7.25 -7.67 0.80
C GLY A 183 -6.17 -8.66 1.24
N LEU A 184 -5.55 -9.37 0.30
CA LEU A 184 -4.43 -10.26 0.59
C LEU A 184 -3.21 -9.51 1.11
N GLU A 185 -2.90 -8.33 0.55
CA GLU A 185 -1.82 -7.48 1.04
C GLU A 185 -2.08 -7.03 2.49
N GLN A 186 -3.32 -6.65 2.81
CA GLN A 186 -3.69 -6.30 4.18
C GLN A 186 -3.53 -7.48 5.15
N ALA A 187 -3.90 -8.70 4.73
CA ALA A 187 -3.73 -9.87 5.55
C ALA A 187 -2.25 -10.26 5.74
N LYS A 188 -1.45 -10.25 4.66
CA LYS A 188 0.00 -10.57 4.69
C LYS A 188 0.85 -9.54 5.43
N ARG A 189 0.30 -8.41 5.80
CA ARG A 189 0.98 -7.42 6.65
C ARG A 189 1.31 -7.97 8.04
N LEU A 190 0.55 -8.97 8.51
CA LEU A 190 0.78 -9.61 9.79
C LEU A 190 1.81 -10.75 9.63
N PRO A 191 2.98 -10.68 10.30
CA PRO A 191 3.99 -11.73 10.23
C PRO A 191 3.51 -13.11 10.72
N SER A 192 2.48 -13.12 11.56
CA SER A 192 1.93 -14.35 12.17
C SER A 192 1.01 -15.14 11.24
N GLN A 193 0.77 -14.69 10.00
CA GLN A 193 -0.12 -15.40 9.09
C GLN A 193 0.35 -15.36 7.66
N ASP A 194 0.06 -16.42 6.91
CA ASP A 194 0.12 -16.44 5.46
C ASP A 194 -1.26 -16.76 4.90
N ILE A 195 -1.54 -16.22 3.70
CA ILE A 195 -2.84 -16.34 3.06
C ILE A 195 -2.67 -16.49 1.56
N THR A 196 -3.40 -17.45 0.99
CA THR A 196 -3.56 -17.62 -0.45
C THR A 196 -5.03 -17.66 -0.81
N VAL A 197 -5.36 -17.40 -2.07
CA VAL A 197 -6.73 -17.41 -2.58
C VAL A 197 -6.81 -18.25 -3.86
N LYS A 198 -7.91 -19.01 -3.99
CA LYS A 198 -8.32 -19.65 -5.24
C LYS A 198 -9.69 -19.14 -5.63
N LEU A 199 -9.88 -18.86 -6.91
CA LEU A 199 -11.17 -18.46 -7.48
C LEU A 199 -11.85 -19.72 -8.04
N LEU A 200 -12.99 -20.08 -7.49
CA LEU A 200 -13.77 -21.25 -7.92
C LEU A 200 -15.14 -20.79 -8.43
N PRO A 201 -15.63 -21.35 -9.56
CA PRO A 201 -16.99 -21.08 -10.03
C PRO A 201 -18.00 -21.48 -8.95
N ALA A 202 -18.99 -20.66 -8.67
CA ALA A 202 -20.13 -21.02 -7.85
C ALA A 202 -21.16 -21.79 -8.67
N GLN A 203 -22.21 -22.30 -8.03
CA GLN A 203 -23.31 -22.99 -8.73
C GLN A 203 -24.12 -22.05 -9.61
N GLU A 204 -24.22 -20.78 -9.20
CA GLU A 204 -24.92 -19.76 -9.95
C GLU A 204 -24.06 -19.25 -11.11
N PRO A 205 -24.64 -19.02 -12.31
CA PRO A 205 -23.92 -18.46 -13.45
C PRO A 205 -23.29 -17.10 -13.13
N GLN A 206 -22.07 -16.87 -13.61
CA GLN A 206 -21.32 -15.62 -13.45
C GLN A 206 -20.95 -15.28 -11.99
N MET A 207 -21.15 -16.21 -11.05
CA MET A 207 -20.77 -16.10 -9.66
C MET A 207 -19.49 -16.87 -9.36
N THR A 208 -18.66 -16.32 -8.49
CA THR A 208 -17.35 -16.89 -8.12
C THR A 208 -17.18 -16.90 -6.61
N ASP A 209 -16.81 -18.06 -6.05
CA ASP A 209 -16.37 -18.21 -4.67
C ASP A 209 -14.88 -17.89 -4.55
N LEU A 210 -14.53 -17.07 -3.55
CA LEU A 210 -13.15 -16.86 -3.11
C LEU A 210 -12.84 -17.86 -2.00
N VAL A 211 -12.01 -18.85 -2.28
CA VAL A 211 -11.59 -19.86 -1.30
C VAL A 211 -10.21 -19.48 -0.75
N LEU A 212 -10.20 -19.08 0.51
CA LEU A 212 -9.00 -18.66 1.24
C LEU A 212 -8.36 -19.88 1.92
N THR A 213 -7.05 -20.01 1.78
CA THR A 213 -6.23 -20.90 2.61
C THR A 213 -5.38 -20.01 3.51
N VAL A 214 -5.60 -20.10 4.80
CA VAL A 214 -4.93 -19.32 5.83
C VAL A 214 -4.12 -20.25 6.71
N THR A 215 -2.85 -19.91 6.93
CA THR A 215 -1.98 -20.60 7.89
C THR A 215 -1.55 -19.59 8.95
N ARG A 216 -1.76 -19.90 10.23
CA ARG A 216 -1.35 -19.06 11.33
C ARG A 216 -0.16 -19.63 12.08
N GLY A 217 0.81 -18.76 12.35
CA GLY A 217 1.89 -19.00 13.27
C GLY A 217 1.64 -18.38 14.65
N LYS A 218 2.72 -18.19 15.41
CA LYS A 218 2.65 -17.51 16.70
C LYS A 218 2.33 -16.03 16.48
N ASN A 219 1.33 -15.53 17.17
CA ASN A 219 0.90 -14.14 17.08
C ASN A 219 1.75 -13.16 17.92
N VAL A 220 2.71 -13.67 18.71
CA VAL A 220 3.67 -12.87 19.47
C VAL A 220 5.06 -13.15 18.93
N TYR A 221 5.79 -12.10 18.60
CA TYR A 221 7.16 -12.16 18.11
C TYR A 221 7.94 -10.97 18.63
N GLY A 222 9.25 -11.04 18.61
CA GLY A 222 10.10 -9.97 19.10
C GLY A 222 11.49 -10.00 18.49
N THR A 223 12.16 -8.85 18.58
CA THR A 223 13.55 -8.68 18.16
C THR A 223 14.32 -7.99 19.27
N ILE A 224 15.61 -8.36 19.40
CA ILE A 224 16.59 -7.66 20.23
C ILE A 224 17.78 -7.39 19.34
N SER A 225 18.28 -6.17 19.34
CA SER A 225 19.50 -5.79 18.63
C SER A 225 20.41 -4.94 19.52
N LEU A 226 21.71 -5.09 19.31
CA LEU A 226 22.75 -4.29 19.93
C LEU A 226 23.65 -3.77 18.82
N ASP A 227 23.84 -2.46 18.77
CA ASP A 227 24.69 -1.82 17.76
C ASP A 227 25.44 -0.61 18.34
N ASP A 228 26.39 -0.06 17.59
CA ASP A 228 27.21 1.10 17.95
C ASP A 228 26.80 2.40 17.18
N SER A 229 25.53 2.48 16.76
CA SER A 229 25.00 3.56 15.94
C SER A 229 24.56 4.81 16.73
N GLY A 230 24.71 4.79 18.06
CA GLY A 230 24.41 5.94 18.91
C GLY A 230 25.47 7.05 18.82
N LEU A 231 25.12 8.21 19.37
CA LEU A 231 26.05 9.34 19.48
C LEU A 231 27.04 9.11 20.62
N LYS A 232 28.29 9.54 20.43
CA LYS A 232 29.34 9.46 21.45
C LYS A 232 28.95 10.17 22.75
N ASP A 233 28.23 11.28 22.64
CA ASP A 233 27.89 12.16 23.77
C ASP A 233 26.68 11.70 24.55
N THR A 234 25.80 10.87 23.96
CA THR A 234 24.59 10.37 24.60
C THR A 234 24.53 8.86 24.73
N GLY A 235 25.61 8.16 24.35
CA GLY A 235 25.74 6.69 24.41
C GLY A 235 25.90 6.07 23.01
N LYS A 236 27.12 5.61 22.71
CA LYS A 236 27.47 5.04 21.40
C LYS A 236 26.80 3.69 21.16
N ILE A 237 26.80 2.83 22.19
CA ILE A 237 26.20 1.49 22.12
C ILE A 237 24.72 1.62 22.41
N GLN A 238 23.87 1.11 21.50
CA GLN A 238 22.42 1.15 21.62
C GLN A 238 21.88 -0.27 21.71
N LEU A 239 21.04 -0.51 22.72
CA LEU A 239 20.25 -1.73 22.87
C LEU A 239 18.81 -1.42 22.45
N TYR A 240 18.32 -2.14 21.47
CA TYR A 240 16.94 -2.05 21.02
C TYR A 240 16.21 -3.37 21.28
N GLY A 241 14.97 -3.28 21.76
CA GLY A 241 14.09 -4.43 21.93
C GLY A 241 12.69 -4.09 21.45
N SER A 242 12.05 -5.01 20.73
CA SER A 242 10.65 -4.86 20.35
C SER A 242 9.86 -6.14 20.47
N VAL A 243 8.55 -5.99 20.75
CA VAL A 243 7.57 -7.07 20.78
C VAL A 243 6.40 -6.65 19.88
N GLY A 244 6.04 -7.54 18.97
CA GLY A 244 4.83 -7.43 18.16
C GLY A 244 3.78 -8.45 18.63
N VAL A 245 2.53 -8.03 18.64
CA VAL A 245 1.37 -8.88 18.95
C VAL A 245 0.35 -8.66 17.82
N ASP A 246 0.09 -9.70 17.04
CA ASP A 246 -0.89 -9.69 15.99
C ASP A 246 -2.25 -10.18 16.49
N GLN A 247 -3.33 -9.72 15.84
CA GLN A 247 -4.68 -10.21 16.07
C GLN A 247 -5.20 -10.03 17.50
N ILE A 248 -4.87 -8.91 18.19
CA ILE A 248 -5.32 -8.64 19.55
C ILE A 248 -6.85 -8.64 19.63
N PHE A 249 -7.50 -7.95 18.68
CA PHE A 249 -8.96 -7.89 18.58
C PHE A 249 -9.51 -8.79 17.47
N GLN A 250 -8.67 -9.67 16.89
CA GLN A 250 -9.02 -10.56 15.76
C GLN A 250 -9.58 -9.80 14.54
N ARG A 251 -9.07 -8.59 14.32
CA ARG A 251 -9.46 -7.69 13.23
C ARG A 251 -8.31 -7.43 12.26
N ASN A 252 -7.41 -8.40 12.11
CA ASN A 252 -6.20 -8.23 11.31
C ASN A 252 -5.36 -7.03 11.78
N ASP A 253 -5.43 -6.78 13.05
CA ASP A 253 -4.80 -5.69 13.77
C ASP A 253 -3.45 -6.13 14.33
N MET A 254 -2.57 -5.14 14.58
CA MET A 254 -1.22 -5.36 15.06
C MET A 254 -0.85 -4.30 16.09
N LEU A 255 -0.35 -4.73 17.22
CA LEU A 255 0.29 -3.89 18.24
C LEU A 255 1.80 -4.13 18.20
N ARG A 256 2.58 -3.06 18.17
CA ARG A 256 4.03 -3.11 18.38
C ARG A 256 4.42 -2.24 19.54
N ILE A 257 5.28 -2.77 20.40
CA ILE A 257 5.89 -2.07 21.52
C ILE A 257 7.38 -2.24 21.40
N GLY A 258 8.13 -1.14 21.48
CA GLY A 258 9.57 -1.18 21.41
C GLY A 258 10.19 -0.23 22.43
N MET A 259 11.45 -0.51 22.78
CA MET A 259 12.28 0.34 23.62
C MET A 259 13.71 0.36 23.11
N ASN A 260 14.36 1.51 23.26
CA ASN A 260 15.78 1.66 23.06
C ASN A 260 16.43 2.22 24.33
N LEU A 261 17.63 1.74 24.60
CA LEU A 261 18.41 2.10 25.77
C LEU A 261 19.88 2.27 25.38
N ASP A 262 20.58 3.16 26.07
CA ASP A 262 22.02 3.16 26.05
C ASP A 262 22.55 1.85 26.67
N GLY A 263 23.30 1.08 25.87
CA GLY A 263 23.82 -0.24 26.27
C GLY A 263 25.08 -0.19 27.13
N ALA A 264 25.80 0.93 27.10
CA ALA A 264 27.07 1.07 27.87
C ALA A 264 26.84 1.44 29.35
N ARG A 265 25.67 1.98 29.69
CA ARG A 265 25.31 2.45 31.05
C ARG A 265 26.38 3.31 31.71
N ASP A 266 26.84 4.35 30.99
CA ASP A 266 27.84 5.30 31.53
C ASP A 266 27.29 6.16 32.69
N GLY A 267 26.25 5.70 33.33
CA GLY A 267 25.70 6.19 34.57
C GLY A 267 25.05 7.56 34.47
N TYR A 268 25.50 8.49 35.32
CA TYR A 268 24.95 9.84 35.37
C TYR A 268 25.51 10.78 34.29
N ALA A 269 26.60 10.38 33.61
CA ALA A 269 27.31 11.26 32.70
C ALA A 269 26.57 11.42 31.34
N LYS A 270 26.01 10.34 30.84
CA LYS A 270 25.30 10.32 29.55
C LYS A 270 24.36 9.14 29.44
N GLY A 271 23.41 9.21 28.57
CA GLY A 271 22.51 8.10 28.28
C GLY A 271 21.35 8.49 27.39
N THR A 272 20.76 7.48 26.74
CA THR A 272 19.51 7.57 26.00
C THR A 272 18.55 6.51 26.41
N ARG A 273 17.26 6.82 26.38
CA ARG A 273 16.19 5.85 26.52
C ARG A 273 14.96 6.31 25.74
N GLY A 274 14.34 5.38 25.08
CA GLY A 274 13.09 5.66 24.36
C GLY A 274 12.16 4.46 24.46
N HIS A 275 10.90 4.72 24.22
CA HIS A 275 9.90 3.68 23.99
C HIS A 275 8.91 4.16 22.92
N HIS A 276 8.39 3.22 22.19
CA HIS A 276 7.31 3.48 21.25
C HIS A 276 6.24 2.40 21.35
N VAL A 277 5.03 2.81 21.04
CA VAL A 277 3.88 1.92 20.93
C VAL A 277 3.15 2.31 19.64
N SER A 278 2.77 1.33 18.84
CA SER A 278 1.93 1.57 17.66
C SER A 278 0.88 0.50 17.52
N TYR A 279 -0.33 0.91 17.18
CA TYR A 279 -1.45 0.04 16.87
C TYR A 279 -1.94 0.32 15.46
N THR A 280 -2.07 -0.72 14.64
CA THR A 280 -2.46 -0.61 13.24
C THR A 280 -3.61 -1.55 12.94
N ILE A 281 -4.63 -1.05 12.21
CA ILE A 281 -5.79 -1.81 11.78
C ILE A 281 -6.14 -1.49 10.32
N PRO A 282 -6.40 -2.51 9.46
CA PRO A 282 -6.86 -2.31 8.09
C PRO A 282 -8.39 -2.17 8.01
N TYR A 283 -8.84 -1.51 6.95
CA TYR A 283 -10.23 -1.52 6.53
C TYR A 283 -10.33 -1.40 4.99
N GLY A 284 -10.35 -2.54 4.29
CA GLY A 284 -10.34 -2.60 2.83
C GLY A 284 -9.11 -1.91 2.22
N ALA A 285 -9.33 -0.82 1.50
CA ALA A 285 -8.26 -0.02 0.92
C ALA A 285 -7.61 0.95 1.92
N HIS A 286 -8.14 1.06 3.14
CA HIS A 286 -7.66 1.97 4.18
C HIS A 286 -6.80 1.23 5.21
N THR A 287 -5.79 1.91 5.76
CA THR A 287 -5.01 1.47 6.91
C THR A 287 -4.91 2.62 7.91
N PHE A 288 -5.27 2.35 9.16
CA PHE A 288 -5.20 3.32 10.24
C PHE A 288 -4.11 2.91 11.22
N THR A 289 -3.25 3.86 11.60
CA THR A 289 -2.20 3.65 12.59
C THR A 289 -2.22 4.76 13.62
N LEU A 290 -2.24 4.38 14.89
CA LEU A 290 -2.02 5.28 16.03
C LEU A 290 -0.67 4.92 16.64
N SER A 291 0.21 5.88 16.83
CA SER A 291 1.50 5.68 17.45
C SER A 291 1.83 6.74 18.50
N TYR A 292 2.56 6.30 19.51
CA TYR A 292 3.12 7.16 20.54
C TYR A 292 4.58 6.79 20.75
N GLN A 293 5.44 7.79 20.75
CA GLN A 293 6.87 7.67 20.99
C GLN A 293 7.29 8.66 22.07
N ARG A 294 8.12 8.22 23.00
CA ARG A 294 8.82 9.08 23.96
C ARG A 294 10.30 8.78 23.91
N SER A 295 11.13 9.81 23.84
CA SER A 295 12.58 9.70 23.92
C SER A 295 13.15 10.68 24.92
N LYS A 296 14.13 10.20 25.67
CA LYS A 296 14.90 11.00 26.62
C LYS A 296 16.39 10.78 26.37
N TYR A 297 17.14 11.85 26.54
CA TYR A 297 18.59 11.78 26.51
C TYR A 297 19.14 12.67 27.62
N HIS A 298 20.36 12.43 28.04
CA HIS A 298 21.18 13.31 28.86
C HIS A 298 22.65 13.14 28.48
N GLN A 299 23.43 14.21 28.63
CA GLN A 299 24.86 14.27 28.37
C GLN A 299 25.52 15.28 29.30
N THR A 300 26.73 14.98 29.73
CA THR A 300 27.58 15.96 30.40
C THR A 300 28.26 16.83 29.37
N VAL A 301 28.11 18.12 29.51
CA VAL A 301 28.76 19.14 28.68
C VAL A 301 29.94 19.71 29.51
N GLU A 302 31.16 19.41 29.05
CA GLU A 302 32.37 19.97 29.65
C GLU A 302 32.41 21.48 29.40
N SER A 303 32.48 22.27 30.46
CA SER A 303 32.48 23.73 30.40
C SER A 303 33.34 24.31 31.52
N ARG A 304 33.80 25.53 31.35
CA ARG A 304 34.56 26.26 32.38
C ARG A 304 33.68 27.35 32.95
N PRO A 305 33.60 27.55 34.28
CA PRO A 305 34.39 26.85 35.33
C PRO A 305 33.81 25.49 35.80
N TYR A 306 32.58 25.12 35.41
CA TYR A 306 31.92 23.89 35.84
C TYR A 306 31.22 23.18 34.70
N ASP A 307 31.27 21.87 34.72
CA ASP A 307 30.49 21.02 33.83
C ASP A 307 28.99 21.06 34.19
N PHE A 308 28.13 20.85 33.20
CA PHE A 308 26.69 20.78 33.41
C PHE A 308 26.07 19.61 32.64
N ILE A 309 24.92 19.13 33.12
CA ILE A 309 24.15 18.09 32.45
C ILE A 309 23.10 18.75 31.56
N SER A 310 23.17 18.49 30.25
CA SER A 310 22.13 18.82 29.28
C SER A 310 21.23 17.60 29.07
N ALA A 311 19.92 17.77 29.18
CA ALA A 311 18.95 16.70 28.99
C ALA A 311 17.76 17.15 28.16
N GLY A 312 17.06 16.18 27.53
CA GLY A 312 15.84 16.44 26.80
C GLY A 312 14.82 15.31 26.94
N ASP A 313 13.55 15.67 26.85
CA ASP A 313 12.39 14.77 26.87
C ASP A 313 11.46 15.15 25.71
N THR A 314 11.24 14.24 24.79
CA THR A 314 10.37 14.47 23.61
C THR A 314 9.29 13.42 23.57
N ASN A 315 8.05 13.87 23.42
CA ASN A 315 6.88 13.03 23.21
C ASN A 315 6.27 13.30 21.85
N ILE A 316 5.99 12.25 21.09
CA ILE A 316 5.39 12.34 19.76
C ILE A 316 4.17 11.43 19.72
N SER A 317 3.01 11.98 19.39
CA SER A 317 1.80 11.22 19.08
C SER A 317 1.48 11.41 17.60
N THR A 318 1.22 10.31 16.88
CA THR A 318 0.91 10.37 15.45
C THR A 318 -0.32 9.52 15.17
N PHE A 319 -1.27 10.11 14.45
CA PHE A 319 -2.35 9.38 13.77
C PHE A 319 -2.05 9.39 12.28
N SER A 320 -2.05 8.21 11.65
CA SER A 320 -1.84 8.03 10.21
C SER A 320 -3.03 7.33 9.59
N TRP A 321 -3.46 7.81 8.43
CA TRP A 321 -4.42 7.19 7.55
C TRP A 321 -3.80 7.04 6.17
N ASP A 322 -3.63 5.80 5.72
CA ASP A 322 -3.14 5.44 4.39
C ASP A 322 -4.31 4.90 3.57
N TYR A 323 -4.45 5.34 2.33
CA TYR A 323 -5.53 4.94 1.42
C TYR A 323 -4.99 4.58 0.04
N VAL A 324 -5.32 3.38 -0.45
CA VAL A 324 -5.00 2.95 -1.81
C VAL A 324 -6.06 3.48 -2.76
N LEU A 325 -5.66 4.47 -3.57
CA LEU A 325 -6.52 5.14 -4.56
C LEU A 325 -6.74 4.29 -5.80
N HIS A 326 -5.67 3.67 -6.29
CA HIS A 326 -5.70 2.87 -7.51
C HIS A 326 -4.68 1.74 -7.43
N ARG A 327 -5.04 0.60 -8.01
CA ARG A 327 -4.18 -0.55 -8.18
C ARG A 327 -4.37 -1.15 -9.57
N SER A 328 -3.27 -1.39 -10.27
CA SER A 328 -3.22 -2.14 -11.54
C SER A 328 -2.16 -3.23 -11.47
N SER A 329 -1.95 -3.98 -12.56
CA SER A 329 -0.87 -4.97 -12.66
C SER A 329 0.52 -4.35 -12.56
N SER A 330 0.69 -3.11 -12.99
CA SER A 330 1.98 -2.41 -13.08
C SER A 330 2.14 -1.26 -12.09
N MET A 331 1.07 -0.87 -11.36
CA MET A 331 1.12 0.34 -10.54
C MET A 331 0.18 0.24 -9.34
N LYS A 332 0.63 0.81 -8.21
CA LYS A 332 -0.19 1.08 -7.02
C LYS A 332 -0.03 2.54 -6.63
N THR A 333 -1.15 3.27 -6.63
CA THR A 333 -1.23 4.68 -6.21
C THR A 333 -1.88 4.76 -4.85
N SER A 334 -1.31 5.53 -3.93
CA SER A 334 -1.85 5.74 -2.60
C SER A 334 -1.71 7.18 -2.15
N MET A 335 -2.55 7.58 -1.22
CA MET A 335 -2.41 8.82 -0.45
C MET A 335 -2.30 8.49 1.03
N ASP A 336 -1.61 9.36 1.77
CA ASP A 336 -1.54 9.27 3.22
C ASP A 336 -1.78 10.65 3.87
N ILE A 337 -2.41 10.60 5.04
CA ILE A 337 -2.61 11.76 5.90
C ILE A 337 -2.04 11.43 7.27
N ARG A 338 -1.18 12.31 7.81
CA ARG A 338 -0.56 12.15 9.12
C ARG A 338 -0.78 13.40 9.97
N LEU A 339 -1.44 13.21 11.11
CA LEU A 339 -1.55 14.24 12.15
C LEU A 339 -0.53 13.90 13.24
N LYS A 340 0.45 14.79 13.44
CA LYS A 340 1.54 14.62 14.39
C LYS A 340 1.51 15.73 15.42
N LYS A 341 1.49 15.36 16.71
CA LYS A 341 1.71 16.28 17.85
C LYS A 341 3.03 15.93 18.49
N ARG A 342 3.90 16.93 18.62
CA ARG A 342 5.21 16.84 19.26
C ARG A 342 5.29 17.84 20.41
N ASN A 343 5.74 17.34 21.57
CA ASN A 343 6.12 18.18 22.71
C ASN A 343 7.56 17.83 23.09
N SER A 344 8.42 18.83 23.16
CA SER A 344 9.83 18.66 23.54
C SER A 344 10.20 19.63 24.63
N HIS A 345 10.93 19.16 25.64
CA HIS A 345 11.42 19.91 26.78
C HIS A 345 12.92 19.74 26.90
N SER A 346 13.62 20.81 27.22
CA SER A 346 15.08 20.82 27.45
C SER A 346 15.38 21.19 28.89
N PHE A 347 16.43 20.60 29.45
CA PHE A 347 16.84 20.79 30.83
C PHE A 347 18.34 21.04 30.92
N VAL A 348 18.75 21.83 31.90
CA VAL A 348 20.14 21.98 32.34
C VAL A 348 20.20 21.75 33.84
N ASN A 349 21.01 20.78 34.29
CA ASN A 349 21.10 20.34 35.68
C ASN A 349 19.70 20.15 36.32
N ASP A 350 18.81 19.41 35.61
CA ASP A 350 17.43 19.12 35.98
C ASP A 350 16.47 20.34 36.03
N VAL A 351 16.94 21.56 35.70
CA VAL A 351 16.12 22.74 35.58
C VAL A 351 15.63 22.87 34.13
N GLU A 352 14.32 22.94 33.94
CA GLU A 352 13.72 23.13 32.63
C GLU A 352 14.07 24.53 32.06
N ILE A 353 14.35 24.57 30.77
CA ILE A 353 14.58 25.79 30.00
C ILE A 353 13.31 26.10 29.19
N PRO A 354 12.37 26.92 29.70
CA PRO A 354 11.06 27.09 29.06
C PRO A 354 11.15 27.67 27.64
N ILE A 355 12.15 28.52 27.34
CA ILE A 355 12.34 29.12 26.02
C ILE A 355 12.72 28.07 24.94
N GLN A 356 13.19 26.87 25.33
CA GLN A 356 13.50 25.75 24.44
C GLN A 356 12.38 24.74 24.38
N ALA A 357 11.33 24.90 25.17
CA ALA A 357 10.16 24.03 25.07
C ALA A 357 9.47 24.25 23.72
N THR A 358 9.16 23.14 23.05
CA THR A 358 8.51 23.17 21.74
C THR A 358 7.23 22.35 21.79
N HIS A 359 6.12 23.00 21.41
CA HIS A 359 4.82 22.35 21.21
C HIS A 359 4.43 22.56 19.76
N GLN A 360 4.37 21.48 18.99
CA GLN A 360 4.11 21.57 17.56
C GLN A 360 3.06 20.55 17.16
N THR A 361 2.04 21.02 16.46
CA THR A 361 1.09 20.15 15.77
C THR A 361 1.27 20.33 14.26
N SER A 362 1.33 19.26 13.51
CA SER A 362 1.47 19.31 12.06
C SER A 362 0.56 18.30 11.38
N LEU A 363 0.03 18.68 10.23
CA LEU A 363 -0.69 17.85 9.29
C LEU A 363 0.19 17.63 8.07
N GLU A 364 0.41 16.37 7.70
CA GLU A 364 1.13 16.00 6.48
C GLU A 364 0.18 15.27 5.55
N VAL A 365 0.15 15.68 4.28
CA VAL A 365 -0.60 15.01 3.21
C VAL A 365 0.41 14.53 2.19
N GLY A 366 0.40 13.23 1.91
CA GLY A 366 1.30 12.56 1.00
C GLY A 366 0.57 11.89 -0.16
N TYR A 367 1.26 11.82 -1.29
CA TYR A 367 0.90 11.04 -2.46
C TYR A 367 2.07 10.12 -2.79
N ALA A 368 1.79 8.85 -3.06
CA ALA A 368 2.82 7.88 -3.35
C ALA A 368 2.42 6.97 -4.52
N GLU A 369 3.41 6.66 -5.34
CA GLU A 369 3.30 5.66 -6.41
C GLU A 369 4.33 4.57 -6.24
N ARG A 370 3.90 3.34 -6.51
CA ARG A 370 4.76 2.18 -6.65
C ARG A 370 4.55 1.61 -8.05
N LEU A 371 5.60 1.62 -8.84
CA LEU A 371 5.63 1.06 -10.19
C LEU A 371 6.32 -0.30 -10.14
N TYR A 372 5.70 -1.31 -10.73
CA TYR A 372 6.26 -2.66 -10.88
C TYR A 372 6.75 -2.82 -12.30
N ILE A 373 8.07 -2.90 -12.49
CA ILE A 373 8.74 -2.98 -13.79
C ILE A 373 9.49 -4.31 -13.80
N ASP A 374 8.93 -5.32 -14.44
CA ASP A 374 9.45 -6.69 -14.45
C ASP A 374 9.73 -7.21 -13.02
N ARG A 375 11.01 -7.30 -12.63
CA ARG A 375 11.45 -7.73 -11.30
C ARG A 375 11.75 -6.57 -10.34
N ASP A 376 11.76 -5.34 -10.87
CA ASP A 376 12.11 -4.14 -10.14
C ASP A 376 10.87 -3.42 -9.61
N THR A 377 11.04 -2.71 -8.51
CA THR A 377 9.98 -1.86 -7.95
C THR A 377 10.53 -0.46 -7.75
N LEU A 378 9.92 0.51 -8.43
CA LEU A 378 10.20 1.93 -8.20
C LEU A 378 9.13 2.50 -7.26
N TYR A 379 9.58 3.11 -6.16
CA TYR A 379 8.72 3.81 -5.22
C TYR A 379 9.02 5.30 -5.22
N PHE A 380 7.96 6.10 -5.38
CA PHE A 380 8.02 7.55 -5.33
C PHE A 380 6.99 8.05 -4.31
N ARG A 381 7.38 9.01 -3.46
CA ARG A 381 6.45 9.70 -2.55
C ARG A 381 6.76 11.20 -2.52
N ILE A 382 5.72 12.01 -2.66
CA ILE A 382 5.76 13.45 -2.42
C ILE A 382 4.79 13.77 -1.28
N ALA A 383 5.21 14.64 -0.38
CA ALA A 383 4.35 15.06 0.72
C ALA A 383 4.53 16.55 1.04
N HIS A 384 3.44 17.15 1.52
CA HIS A 384 3.45 18.49 2.03
C HIS A 384 3.02 18.51 3.49
N ARG A 385 3.77 19.26 4.32
CA ARG A 385 3.51 19.38 5.75
C ARG A 385 3.09 20.80 6.11
N PHE A 386 1.99 20.90 6.83
CA PHE A 386 1.43 22.13 7.36
C PHE A 386 1.65 22.16 8.88
N GLY A 387 2.14 23.29 9.40
CA GLY A 387 2.09 23.58 10.83
C GLY A 387 0.68 24.04 11.22
N LEU A 388 0.16 23.49 12.32
CA LEU A 388 -1.17 23.85 12.85
C LEU A 388 -1.09 24.65 14.15
N GLY A 389 0.14 24.99 14.61
CA GLY A 389 0.40 25.70 15.86
C GLY A 389 1.03 24.84 16.94
#